data_8d718c4506bfda395f2c912d21e61bf3
#
_entry.id   8d718c4506bfda395f2c912d21e61bf3
#
_cell.length_a   1.000
_cell.length_b   1.000
_cell.length_c   1.000
_cell.angle_alpha   90.00
_cell.angle_beta   90.00
_cell.angle_gamma   90.00
#
_symmetry.space_group_name_H-M   'P 1'
#
loop_
_entity.id
_entity.type
_entity.pdbx_description
1 polymer ?
#
loop_
_entity_poly.entity_id
_entity_poly.type
_entity_poly.pdbx_seq_one_letter_code
_entity_poly.pdbx_strand_id
1 'polypeptide(L)'
;MSCKLVIIGGVAGGATAAARARRLNEDAGIIVFERGEYISFANCGLPYYIGDVIGTRNDLLITTPEEFKARYRIDVRTLSDVLSIDRAAREVVVKDLRTGESYRESYDRIILSPGAEPVSLPAGYGAFDNVFSLRSVSDADRIKMHADRRGPRTAVIIGAGFIGLEMAENLSKKGVKTTIVERLPQVMNLLDCEMVSAVHDHLRENGVDLLLERSISSVAGLKTVSAVMTDRGEEVPCDMLVLSMGVRPDTRLARGCGLAIGDLGGIKVSPLMMTSDPDIFAVGDAVEVNDLVTGFPVLAALAGPASKQGRVAADNAMGRRTVYGGTLGTSIVKVFGLTVSSTGASEKTLRMRRVPHLVSYTHSNSHAGYYPGAEMMTIKLVFSPGSGRILGSQIVGGAGVDKRIDVMATAIRGSMTVFDLEDIDLAYAPPFSSARDPVNIAGFVASNILKGDHEVVHAGDLKDMADNTVLLDLRDMEDLMRSSPIEGAVHVPLGRLRRKMEKLDREKFYITYCEVGSRSYAGHRILAQRGFRSKNLSGGYKTYTAAMREH
;
A
#
# COMPACT_ATOMS: atom_id res chain seq x y z
N MET A 1 10.06 30.17 -31.07
CA MET A 1 10.88 28.95 -31.28
C MET A 1 10.11 27.76 -30.73
N SER A 2 10.10 26.65 -31.44
CA SER A 2 9.48 25.40 -30.97
C SER A 2 10.27 24.86 -29.78
N CYS A 3 9.64 24.66 -28.61
CA CYS A 3 10.28 24.10 -27.42
C CYS A 3 10.60 22.60 -27.66
N LYS A 4 11.85 22.21 -27.42
CA LYS A 4 12.29 20.82 -27.49
C LYS A 4 12.29 20.17 -26.12
N LEU A 5 11.34 19.28 -25.87
CA LEU A 5 11.17 18.55 -24.62
C LEU A 5 11.73 17.13 -24.74
N VAL A 6 12.71 16.80 -23.91
CA VAL A 6 13.23 15.45 -23.76
C VAL A 6 12.63 14.82 -22.50
N ILE A 7 12.11 13.60 -22.61
CA ILE A 7 11.55 12.81 -21.50
C ILE A 7 12.35 11.53 -21.37
N ILE A 8 12.85 11.24 -20.17
CA ILE A 8 13.67 10.07 -19.88
C ILE A 8 12.87 9.09 -19.04
N GLY A 9 12.49 7.97 -19.66
CA GLY A 9 11.56 6.96 -19.13
C GLY A 9 10.15 7.13 -19.70
N GLY A 10 9.64 6.09 -20.32
CA GLY A 10 8.40 6.08 -21.13
C GLY A 10 7.21 5.37 -20.50
N VAL A 11 7.20 5.12 -19.17
CA VAL A 11 6.09 4.41 -18.51
C VAL A 11 5.11 5.42 -17.86
N ALA A 12 4.61 5.22 -16.66
CA ALA A 12 3.49 5.96 -16.09
C ALA A 12 3.66 7.50 -16.11
N GLY A 13 4.72 8.02 -15.49
CA GLY A 13 4.97 9.45 -15.40
C GLY A 13 5.36 10.06 -16.75
N GLY A 14 6.32 9.45 -17.44
CA GLY A 14 6.86 9.97 -18.69
C GLY A 14 5.87 9.91 -19.85
N ALA A 15 5.16 8.79 -20.05
CA ALA A 15 4.13 8.67 -21.08
C ALA A 15 2.99 9.68 -20.87
N THR A 16 2.56 9.86 -19.60
CA THR A 16 1.56 10.87 -19.25
C THR A 16 2.06 12.29 -19.53
N ALA A 17 3.32 12.59 -19.18
CA ALA A 17 3.93 13.89 -19.43
C ALA A 17 4.03 14.17 -20.93
N ALA A 18 4.48 13.21 -21.74
CA ALA A 18 4.61 13.34 -23.19
C ALA A 18 3.27 13.66 -23.86
N ALA A 19 2.25 12.85 -23.57
CA ALA A 19 0.91 13.05 -24.11
C ALA A 19 0.27 14.36 -23.63
N ARG A 20 0.56 14.79 -22.39
CA ARG A 20 0.10 16.09 -21.86
C ARG A 20 0.80 17.26 -22.54
N ALA A 21 2.11 17.21 -22.68
CA ALA A 21 2.90 18.26 -23.32
C ALA A 21 2.44 18.52 -24.77
N ARG A 22 2.17 17.47 -25.55
CA ARG A 22 1.62 17.60 -26.90
C ARG A 22 0.28 18.32 -26.93
N ARG A 23 -0.64 17.99 -26.01
CA ARG A 23 -1.95 18.67 -25.91
C ARG A 23 -1.85 20.13 -25.49
N LEU A 24 -0.70 20.57 -24.98
CA LEU A 24 -0.44 21.96 -24.60
C LEU A 24 0.25 22.76 -25.71
N ASN A 25 1.07 22.09 -26.51
CA ASN A 25 1.80 22.70 -27.60
C ASN A 25 1.96 21.70 -28.74
N GLU A 26 1.22 21.93 -29.84
CA GLU A 26 1.23 21.06 -31.03
C GLU A 26 2.55 21.15 -31.79
N ASP A 27 3.27 22.26 -31.68
CA ASP A 27 4.52 22.52 -32.38
C ASP A 27 5.78 22.12 -31.59
N ALA A 28 5.63 21.69 -30.35
CA ALA A 28 6.77 21.25 -29.53
C ALA A 28 7.45 20.01 -30.13
N GLY A 29 8.77 19.99 -30.18
CA GLY A 29 9.55 18.79 -30.44
C GLY A 29 9.59 17.92 -29.17
N ILE A 30 8.93 16.75 -29.18
CA ILE A 30 8.88 15.87 -27.98
C ILE A 30 9.56 14.55 -28.31
N ILE A 31 10.59 14.22 -27.52
CA ILE A 31 11.34 12.96 -27.63
C ILE A 31 11.21 12.21 -26.31
N VAL A 32 10.89 10.92 -26.37
CA VAL A 32 10.88 10.01 -25.22
C VAL A 32 11.97 8.96 -25.39
N PHE A 33 12.93 8.92 -24.48
CA PHE A 33 13.92 7.85 -24.38
C PHE A 33 13.46 6.80 -23.37
N GLU A 34 13.37 5.56 -23.82
CA GLU A 34 13.05 4.41 -22.98
C GLU A 34 14.14 3.34 -23.13
N ARG A 35 14.73 2.95 -21.98
CA ARG A 35 15.79 1.93 -21.96
C ARG A 35 15.25 0.53 -22.31
N GLY A 36 14.00 0.25 -21.93
CA GLY A 36 13.33 -0.99 -22.24
C GLY A 36 12.79 -1.07 -23.66
N GLU A 37 12.23 -2.22 -24.01
CA GLU A 37 11.58 -2.47 -25.29
C GLU A 37 10.20 -1.82 -25.41
N TYR A 38 9.52 -1.61 -24.27
CA TYR A 38 8.12 -1.23 -24.20
C TYR A 38 7.93 0.09 -23.47
N ILE A 39 7.02 0.91 -23.98
CA ILE A 39 6.52 2.10 -23.29
C ILE A 39 5.11 1.86 -22.77
N SER A 40 4.69 2.65 -21.77
CA SER A 40 3.29 2.72 -21.33
C SER A 40 2.64 1.34 -21.14
N PHE A 41 3.30 0.47 -20.41
CA PHE A 41 2.76 -0.85 -20.08
C PHE A 41 2.21 -0.91 -18.64
N ALA A 42 1.34 -1.87 -18.40
CA ALA A 42 0.68 -2.09 -17.10
C ALA A 42 1.59 -2.82 -16.12
N ASN A 43 2.48 -2.09 -15.41
CA ASN A 43 3.37 -2.66 -14.38
C ASN A 43 2.62 -3.49 -13.34
N CYS A 44 1.48 -2.99 -12.86
CA CYS A 44 0.66 -3.68 -11.85
C CYS A 44 -0.04 -4.94 -12.43
N GLY A 45 -0.04 -5.13 -13.74
CA GLY A 45 -0.58 -6.32 -14.40
C GLY A 45 0.41 -7.48 -14.48
N LEU A 46 1.71 -7.24 -14.27
CA LEU A 46 2.76 -8.23 -14.47
C LEU A 46 2.57 -9.51 -13.63
N PRO A 47 2.29 -9.46 -12.31
CA PRO A 47 2.02 -10.66 -11.53
C PRO A 47 0.80 -11.45 -12.05
N TYR A 48 -0.24 -10.75 -12.47
CA TYR A 48 -1.48 -11.35 -12.98
C TYR A 48 -1.30 -12.00 -14.35
N TYR A 49 -0.40 -11.47 -15.18
CA TYR A 49 0.02 -12.10 -16.44
C TYR A 49 0.83 -13.39 -16.17
N ILE A 50 1.71 -13.38 -15.19
CA ILE A 50 2.46 -14.58 -14.78
C ILE A 50 1.49 -15.66 -14.30
N GLY A 51 0.44 -15.30 -13.57
CA GLY A 51 -0.59 -16.20 -13.02
C GLY A 51 -1.72 -16.55 -13.99
N ASP A 52 -1.63 -16.22 -15.28
CA ASP A 52 -2.64 -16.48 -16.33
C ASP A 52 -4.01 -15.79 -16.09
N VAL A 53 -4.09 -14.81 -15.17
CA VAL A 53 -5.28 -13.98 -14.98
C VAL A 53 -5.42 -12.98 -16.12
N ILE A 54 -4.30 -12.37 -16.55
CA ILE A 54 -4.19 -11.62 -17.80
C ILE A 54 -3.69 -12.60 -18.86
N GLY A 55 -4.52 -12.86 -19.87
CA GLY A 55 -4.32 -13.97 -20.80
C GLY A 55 -3.16 -13.80 -21.76
N THR A 56 -2.92 -12.58 -22.26
CA THR A 56 -1.86 -12.34 -23.23
C THR A 56 -0.93 -11.20 -22.83
N ARG A 57 0.33 -11.28 -23.28
CA ARG A 57 1.31 -10.21 -23.09
C ARG A 57 0.83 -8.88 -23.68
N ASN A 58 0.13 -8.93 -24.80
CA ASN A 58 -0.34 -7.73 -25.48
C ASN A 58 -1.36 -6.94 -24.64
N ASP A 59 -2.10 -7.61 -23.77
CA ASP A 59 -3.05 -6.95 -22.84
C ASP A 59 -2.33 -6.06 -21.80
N LEU A 60 -1.02 -6.27 -21.61
CA LEU A 60 -0.19 -5.41 -20.75
C LEU A 60 0.26 -4.13 -21.48
N LEU A 61 0.28 -4.11 -22.81
CA LEU A 61 0.80 -3.00 -23.60
C LEU A 61 -0.33 -1.99 -23.84
N ILE A 62 -0.27 -0.86 -23.15
CA ILE A 62 -1.31 0.18 -23.25
C ILE A 62 -1.21 0.93 -24.58
N THR A 63 0.01 1.10 -25.10
CA THR A 63 0.28 1.72 -26.41
C THR A 63 1.67 1.33 -26.91
N THR A 64 1.88 1.48 -28.21
CA THR A 64 3.17 1.25 -28.87
C THR A 64 3.85 2.56 -29.27
N PRO A 65 5.17 2.56 -29.58
CA PRO A 65 5.86 3.73 -30.13
C PRO A 65 5.21 4.27 -31.41
N GLU A 66 4.75 3.38 -32.28
CA GLU A 66 4.11 3.71 -33.56
C GLU A 66 2.76 4.40 -33.32
N GLU A 67 1.93 3.87 -32.44
CA GLU A 67 0.65 4.48 -32.03
C GLU A 67 0.88 5.84 -31.37
N PHE A 68 1.90 5.97 -30.50
CA PHE A 68 2.25 7.23 -29.84
C PHE A 68 2.68 8.28 -30.86
N LYS A 69 3.47 7.88 -31.87
CA LYS A 69 3.87 8.75 -32.98
C LYS A 69 2.67 9.15 -33.84
N ALA A 70 1.83 8.20 -34.22
CA ALA A 70 0.66 8.45 -35.07
C ALA A 70 -0.36 9.35 -34.36
N ARG A 71 -0.64 9.11 -33.08
CA ARG A 71 -1.67 9.82 -32.30
C ARG A 71 -1.20 11.17 -31.76
N TYR A 72 0.07 11.26 -31.36
CA TYR A 72 0.59 12.42 -30.64
C TYR A 72 1.81 13.08 -31.32
N ARG A 73 2.28 12.60 -32.46
CA ARG A 73 3.49 13.12 -33.13
C ARG A 73 4.70 13.20 -32.18
N ILE A 74 4.85 12.21 -31.29
CA ILE A 74 5.95 12.10 -30.33
C ILE A 74 6.98 11.12 -30.87
N ASP A 75 8.26 11.50 -30.85
CA ASP A 75 9.37 10.63 -31.21
C ASP A 75 9.71 9.75 -30.01
N VAL A 76 9.38 8.45 -30.07
CA VAL A 76 9.65 7.48 -29.02
C VAL A 76 10.80 6.59 -29.44
N ARG A 77 11.87 6.61 -28.67
CA ARG A 77 13.07 5.80 -28.91
C ARG A 77 13.23 4.79 -27.79
N THR A 78 12.77 3.57 -28.03
CA THR A 78 12.97 2.41 -27.14
C THR A 78 14.39 1.85 -27.32
N LEU A 79 14.84 1.01 -26.36
CA LEU A 79 16.22 0.49 -26.31
C LEU A 79 17.27 1.60 -26.39
N SER A 80 16.97 2.73 -25.77
CA SER A 80 17.79 3.94 -25.79
C SER A 80 18.09 4.39 -24.36
N ASP A 81 19.30 4.07 -23.88
CA ASP A 81 19.72 4.41 -22.51
C ASP A 81 20.40 5.78 -22.49
N VAL A 82 19.83 6.69 -21.73
CA VAL A 82 20.47 7.99 -21.46
C VAL A 82 21.57 7.80 -20.43
N LEU A 83 22.81 8.04 -20.82
CA LEU A 83 23.99 7.81 -20.01
C LEU A 83 24.33 9.00 -19.13
N SER A 84 24.16 10.23 -19.65
CA SER A 84 24.49 11.46 -18.92
C SER A 84 23.70 12.66 -19.47
N ILE A 85 23.64 13.72 -18.66
CA ILE A 85 23.04 15.02 -18.97
C ILE A 85 24.12 16.07 -18.83
N ASP A 86 24.40 16.79 -19.91
CA ASP A 86 25.25 17.98 -19.89
C ASP A 86 24.35 19.23 -19.79
N ARG A 87 24.25 19.79 -18.61
CA ARG A 87 23.41 20.95 -18.31
C ARG A 87 23.93 22.23 -18.96
N ALA A 88 25.24 22.35 -19.12
CA ALA A 88 25.86 23.54 -19.72
C ALA A 88 25.66 23.58 -21.23
N ALA A 89 25.85 22.43 -21.90
CA ALA A 89 25.61 22.28 -23.32
C ALA A 89 24.13 22.11 -23.66
N ARG A 90 23.27 21.81 -22.69
CA ARG A 90 21.85 21.41 -22.88
C ARG A 90 21.71 20.19 -23.79
N GLU A 91 22.49 19.15 -23.52
CA GLU A 91 22.50 17.93 -24.29
C GLU A 91 22.41 16.70 -23.36
N VAL A 92 21.83 15.64 -23.89
CA VAL A 92 21.88 14.30 -23.28
C VAL A 92 22.74 13.38 -24.14
N VAL A 93 23.53 12.50 -23.52
CA VAL A 93 24.24 11.43 -24.22
C VAL A 93 23.38 10.18 -24.15
N VAL A 94 23.05 9.64 -25.31
CA VAL A 94 22.17 8.49 -25.48
C VAL A 94 22.93 7.35 -26.10
N LYS A 95 22.82 6.14 -25.55
CA LYS A 95 23.32 4.91 -26.13
C LYS A 95 22.16 4.13 -26.76
N ASP A 96 22.21 3.88 -28.03
CA ASP A 96 21.33 2.91 -28.68
C ASP A 96 21.78 1.50 -28.29
N LEU A 97 20.93 0.76 -27.60
CA LEU A 97 21.24 -0.58 -27.10
C LEU A 97 21.16 -1.65 -28.21
N ARG A 98 20.60 -1.33 -29.40
CA ARG A 98 20.58 -2.23 -30.55
C ARG A 98 21.92 -2.23 -31.30
N THR A 99 22.50 -1.02 -31.49
CA THR A 99 23.76 -0.84 -32.23
C THR A 99 24.98 -0.74 -31.34
N GLY A 100 24.78 -0.35 -30.06
CA GLY A 100 25.86 -0.03 -29.13
C GLY A 100 26.45 1.37 -29.29
N GLU A 101 26.04 2.12 -30.33
CA GLU A 101 26.52 3.47 -30.61
C GLU A 101 25.95 4.51 -29.64
N SER A 102 26.71 5.57 -29.42
CA SER A 102 26.29 6.70 -28.59
C SER A 102 26.22 7.97 -29.42
N TYR A 103 25.19 8.78 -29.15
CA TYR A 103 24.99 10.08 -29.82
C TYR A 103 24.53 11.12 -28.83
N ARG A 104 24.51 12.39 -29.23
CA ARG A 104 24.03 13.51 -28.43
C ARG A 104 22.69 14.00 -28.96
N GLU A 105 21.81 14.39 -28.03
CA GLU A 105 20.51 14.98 -28.33
C GLU A 105 20.32 16.26 -27.51
N SER A 106 20.03 17.38 -28.16
CA SER A 106 19.82 18.67 -27.49
C SER A 106 18.42 18.76 -26.86
N TYR A 107 18.25 19.63 -25.88
CA TYR A 107 16.97 19.90 -25.26
C TYR A 107 16.82 21.38 -24.83
N ASP A 108 15.57 21.85 -24.72
CA ASP A 108 15.22 23.07 -24.00
C ASP A 108 14.74 22.74 -22.57
N ARG A 109 14.04 21.62 -22.42
CA ARG A 109 13.53 21.12 -21.12
C ARG A 109 13.68 19.61 -21.04
N ILE A 110 13.90 19.12 -19.81
CA ILE A 110 13.90 17.68 -19.51
C ILE A 110 12.82 17.34 -18.48
N ILE A 111 12.19 16.17 -18.65
CA ILE A 111 11.42 15.49 -17.60
C ILE A 111 12.09 14.14 -17.32
N LEU A 112 12.63 13.98 -16.10
CA LEU A 112 13.18 12.74 -15.60
C LEU A 112 12.05 11.86 -15.03
N SER A 113 11.85 10.68 -15.60
CA SER A 113 10.89 9.67 -15.15
C SER A 113 11.54 8.27 -15.13
N PRO A 114 12.75 8.11 -14.54
CA PRO A 114 13.52 6.86 -14.64
C PRO A 114 12.92 5.74 -13.77
N GLY A 115 12.02 6.08 -12.87
CA GLY A 115 11.38 5.14 -11.95
C GLY A 115 12.31 4.71 -10.80
N ALA A 116 12.17 3.44 -10.40
CA ALA A 116 12.97 2.82 -9.35
C ALA A 116 13.54 1.49 -9.78
N GLU A 117 14.65 1.07 -9.17
CA GLU A 117 15.31 -0.21 -9.42
C GLU A 117 14.95 -1.20 -8.31
N PRO A 118 14.64 -2.47 -8.62
CA PRO A 118 14.48 -3.52 -7.61
C PRO A 118 15.76 -3.68 -6.78
N VAL A 119 15.56 -3.92 -5.48
CA VAL A 119 16.69 -4.29 -4.62
C VAL A 119 17.10 -5.73 -4.95
N SER A 120 18.37 -5.91 -5.29
CA SER A 120 18.96 -7.21 -5.64
C SER A 120 19.67 -7.83 -4.44
N LEU A 121 19.95 -9.14 -4.53
CA LEU A 121 20.85 -9.80 -3.58
C LEU A 121 22.27 -9.20 -3.66
N PRO A 122 23.01 -9.18 -2.54
CA PRO A 122 24.40 -8.78 -2.54
C PRO A 122 25.25 -9.60 -3.54
N ALA A 123 26.30 -9.00 -4.08
CA ALA A 123 27.13 -9.61 -5.12
C ALA A 123 27.74 -10.97 -4.75
N GLY A 124 27.86 -11.31 -3.45
CA GLY A 124 28.37 -12.61 -2.96
C GLY A 124 27.44 -13.80 -3.11
N TYR A 125 26.19 -13.61 -3.48
CA TYR A 125 25.20 -14.69 -3.59
C TYR A 125 25.23 -15.47 -4.91
N GLY A 126 26.06 -15.04 -5.88
CA GLY A 126 26.19 -15.71 -7.20
C GLY A 126 25.14 -15.25 -8.22
N ALA A 127 25.27 -15.75 -9.43
CA ALA A 127 24.33 -15.55 -10.53
C ALA A 127 23.63 -16.89 -10.84
N PHE A 128 22.31 -16.91 -10.75
CA PHE A 128 21.52 -18.12 -10.95
C PHE A 128 20.44 -17.91 -12.02
N ASP A 129 20.16 -18.95 -12.79
CA ASP A 129 19.21 -18.90 -13.90
C ASP A 129 17.74 -18.82 -13.46
N ASN A 130 17.44 -19.23 -12.23
CA ASN A 130 16.10 -19.29 -11.62
C ASN A 130 15.88 -18.27 -10.49
N VAL A 131 16.67 -17.18 -10.48
CA VAL A 131 16.49 -16.02 -9.59
C VAL A 131 15.94 -14.86 -10.41
N PHE A 132 14.84 -14.30 -9.95
CA PHE A 132 14.07 -13.29 -10.67
C PHE A 132 13.75 -12.07 -9.83
N SER A 133 13.76 -10.91 -10.47
CA SER A 133 13.10 -9.69 -9.99
C SER A 133 12.03 -9.32 -11.01
N LEU A 134 10.96 -8.67 -10.57
CA LEU A 134 9.85 -8.28 -11.43
C LEU A 134 9.74 -6.76 -11.53
N ARG A 135 10.03 -6.22 -12.73
CA ARG A 135 9.93 -4.78 -13.02
C ARG A 135 9.38 -4.49 -14.41
N SER A 136 9.73 -5.29 -15.38
CA SER A 136 9.44 -5.08 -16.79
C SER A 136 8.62 -6.21 -17.41
N VAL A 137 8.07 -5.99 -18.59
CA VAL A 137 7.39 -7.04 -19.37
C VAL A 137 8.35 -8.20 -19.67
N SER A 138 9.60 -7.89 -20.00
CA SER A 138 10.63 -8.91 -20.27
C SER A 138 10.95 -9.76 -19.02
N ASP A 139 10.89 -9.18 -17.81
CA ASP A 139 11.03 -9.95 -16.57
C ASP A 139 9.84 -10.88 -16.38
N ALA A 140 8.62 -10.38 -16.60
CA ALA A 140 7.41 -11.20 -16.49
C ALA A 140 7.41 -12.34 -17.51
N ASP A 141 7.85 -12.11 -18.75
CA ASP A 141 8.02 -13.16 -19.77
C ASP A 141 9.00 -14.24 -19.31
N ARG A 142 10.14 -13.85 -18.73
CA ARG A 142 11.14 -14.79 -18.18
C ARG A 142 10.58 -15.62 -17.04
N ILE A 143 9.90 -14.99 -16.10
CA ILE A 143 9.27 -15.64 -14.94
C ILE A 143 8.19 -16.60 -15.43
N LYS A 144 7.28 -16.14 -16.27
CA LYS A 144 6.20 -16.94 -16.83
C LYS A 144 6.73 -18.14 -17.62
N MET A 145 7.72 -17.91 -18.49
CA MET A 145 8.35 -19.00 -19.24
C MET A 145 9.01 -20.03 -18.33
N HIS A 146 9.64 -19.60 -17.22
CA HIS A 146 10.22 -20.52 -16.23
C HIS A 146 9.11 -21.31 -15.53
N ALA A 147 8.06 -20.64 -15.07
CA ALA A 147 6.93 -21.30 -14.41
C ALA A 147 6.23 -22.31 -15.33
N ASP A 148 5.99 -21.96 -16.60
CA ASP A 148 5.24 -22.79 -17.54
C ASP A 148 6.06 -23.97 -18.10
N ARG A 149 7.37 -23.75 -18.39
CA ARG A 149 8.20 -24.75 -19.07
C ARG A 149 9.01 -25.63 -18.13
N ARG A 150 9.46 -25.09 -17.00
CA ARG A 150 10.29 -25.83 -16.02
C ARG A 150 9.45 -26.51 -14.96
N GLY A 151 8.21 -26.03 -14.73
CA GLY A 151 7.28 -26.58 -13.76
C GLY A 151 7.85 -26.62 -12.33
N PRO A 152 8.30 -25.48 -11.78
CA PRO A 152 8.85 -25.45 -10.43
C PRO A 152 7.81 -25.96 -9.43
N ARG A 153 8.22 -26.83 -8.51
CA ARG A 153 7.35 -27.33 -7.44
C ARG A 153 7.32 -26.40 -6.24
N THR A 154 8.42 -25.69 -6.03
CA THR A 154 8.60 -24.79 -4.90
C THR A 154 9.10 -23.42 -5.37
N ALA A 155 8.56 -22.36 -4.77
CA ALA A 155 9.04 -21.00 -4.95
C ALA A 155 9.27 -20.32 -3.60
N VAL A 156 10.38 -19.62 -3.49
CA VAL A 156 10.64 -18.73 -2.36
C VAL A 156 10.54 -17.29 -2.84
N ILE A 157 9.80 -16.47 -2.11
CA ILE A 157 9.63 -15.03 -2.36
C ILE A 157 10.27 -14.28 -1.20
N ILE A 158 11.26 -13.44 -1.50
CA ILE A 158 11.92 -12.61 -0.49
C ILE A 158 11.27 -11.23 -0.48
N GLY A 159 10.63 -10.91 0.65
CA GLY A 159 9.91 -9.66 0.85
C GLY A 159 8.40 -9.80 0.64
N ALA A 160 7.65 -9.29 1.61
CA ALA A 160 6.20 -9.42 1.72
C ALA A 160 5.46 -8.08 1.49
N GLY A 161 5.96 -7.26 0.56
CA GLY A 161 5.26 -6.08 0.04
C GLY A 161 4.22 -6.45 -1.02
N PHE A 162 3.66 -5.46 -1.73
CA PHE A 162 2.65 -5.66 -2.77
C PHE A 162 3.06 -6.72 -3.81
N ILE A 163 4.23 -6.55 -4.43
CA ILE A 163 4.72 -7.47 -5.46
C ILE A 163 4.88 -8.89 -4.90
N GLY A 164 5.42 -9.01 -3.68
CA GLY A 164 5.62 -10.32 -3.06
C GLY A 164 4.31 -11.08 -2.81
N LEU A 165 3.29 -10.39 -2.32
CA LEU A 165 1.97 -10.97 -2.08
C LEU A 165 1.25 -11.35 -3.38
N GLU A 166 1.28 -10.46 -4.38
CA GLU A 166 0.69 -10.74 -5.71
C GLU A 166 1.41 -11.90 -6.40
N MET A 167 2.74 -12.00 -6.30
CA MET A 167 3.51 -13.13 -6.82
C MET A 167 3.18 -14.43 -6.07
N ALA A 168 3.04 -14.38 -4.73
CA ALA A 168 2.64 -15.55 -3.94
C ALA A 168 1.27 -16.08 -4.37
N GLU A 169 0.27 -15.21 -4.49
CA GLU A 169 -1.06 -15.59 -4.99
C GLU A 169 -0.98 -16.22 -6.38
N ASN A 170 -0.29 -15.57 -7.32
CA ASN A 170 -0.30 -16.00 -8.71
C ASN A 170 0.52 -17.27 -8.96
N LEU A 171 1.62 -17.48 -8.24
CA LEU A 171 2.38 -18.73 -8.29
C LEU A 171 1.63 -19.88 -7.60
N SER A 172 1.00 -19.63 -6.45
CA SER A 172 0.17 -20.64 -5.77
C SER A 172 -1.00 -21.10 -6.64
N LYS A 173 -1.66 -20.21 -7.37
CA LYS A 173 -2.72 -20.56 -8.35
C LYS A 173 -2.22 -21.43 -9.50
N LYS A 174 -0.94 -21.34 -9.85
CA LYS A 174 -0.27 -22.25 -10.81
C LYS A 174 0.14 -23.58 -10.19
N GLY A 175 -0.19 -23.85 -8.93
CA GLY A 175 0.15 -25.08 -8.22
C GLY A 175 1.58 -25.12 -7.67
N VAL A 176 2.27 -24.00 -7.62
CA VAL A 176 3.61 -23.90 -7.03
C VAL A 176 3.49 -23.70 -5.52
N LYS A 177 4.10 -24.59 -4.72
CA LYS A 177 4.17 -24.38 -3.26
C LYS A 177 5.03 -23.16 -2.96
N THR A 178 4.45 -22.15 -2.32
CA THR A 178 5.06 -20.84 -2.15
C THR A 178 5.41 -20.58 -0.69
N THR A 179 6.63 -20.13 -0.44
CA THR A 179 7.11 -19.66 0.87
C THR A 179 7.51 -18.19 0.76
N ILE A 180 6.99 -17.34 1.63
CA ILE A 180 7.41 -15.95 1.78
C ILE A 180 8.41 -15.85 2.92
N VAL A 181 9.57 -15.24 2.67
CA VAL A 181 10.57 -14.90 3.69
C VAL A 181 10.59 -13.38 3.87
N GLU A 182 10.24 -12.92 5.05
CA GLU A 182 10.16 -11.50 5.38
C GLU A 182 10.98 -11.18 6.63
N ARG A 183 11.85 -10.17 6.53
CA ARG A 183 12.71 -9.72 7.63
C ARG A 183 11.94 -9.08 8.78
N LEU A 184 10.82 -8.46 8.47
CA LEU A 184 9.98 -7.79 9.45
C LEU A 184 9.01 -8.78 10.12
N PRO A 185 8.44 -8.44 11.27
CA PRO A 185 7.50 -9.32 11.98
C PRO A 185 6.15 -9.48 11.26
N GLN A 186 5.93 -8.74 10.18
CA GLN A 186 4.66 -8.76 9.45
C GLN A 186 4.84 -8.55 7.95
N VAL A 187 3.87 -9.05 7.17
CA VAL A 187 3.71 -8.66 5.75
C VAL A 187 3.18 -7.21 5.67
N MET A 188 3.28 -6.57 4.51
CA MET A 188 2.73 -5.22 4.26
C MET A 188 3.06 -4.22 5.38
N ASN A 189 4.32 -3.96 5.61
CA ASN A 189 4.78 -3.08 6.70
C ASN A 189 4.22 -1.64 6.68
N LEU A 190 3.45 -1.25 5.69
CA LEU A 190 2.71 0.03 5.68
C LEU A 190 1.48 0.01 6.61
N LEU A 191 0.90 -1.17 6.89
CA LEU A 191 -0.23 -1.35 7.79
C LEU A 191 0.23 -1.47 9.25
N ASP A 192 -0.67 -1.17 10.17
CA ASP A 192 -0.48 -1.44 11.60
C ASP A 192 -0.72 -2.94 11.88
N CYS A 193 -0.09 -3.51 12.91
CA CYS A 193 0.03 -4.95 13.12
C CYS A 193 -1.34 -5.66 13.25
N GLU A 194 -2.26 -5.10 13.99
CA GLU A 194 -3.60 -5.67 14.19
C GLU A 194 -4.46 -5.72 12.91
N MET A 195 -4.10 -4.92 11.88
CA MET A 195 -4.77 -4.96 10.58
C MET A 195 -4.19 -6.04 9.66
N VAL A 196 -3.00 -6.53 9.95
CA VAL A 196 -2.29 -7.51 9.11
C VAL A 196 -2.60 -8.96 9.52
N SER A 197 -3.01 -9.21 10.76
CA SER A 197 -3.28 -10.55 11.28
C SER A 197 -4.22 -11.36 10.36
N ALA A 198 -5.31 -10.74 9.88
CA ALA A 198 -6.23 -11.39 8.93
C ALA A 198 -5.55 -11.74 7.60
N VAL A 199 -4.55 -10.98 7.16
CA VAL A 199 -3.78 -11.26 5.95
C VAL A 199 -2.86 -12.46 6.16
N HIS A 200 -2.21 -12.55 7.32
CA HIS A 200 -1.38 -13.70 7.68
C HIS A 200 -2.18 -15.01 7.71
N ASP A 201 -3.34 -14.98 8.39
CA ASP A 201 -4.23 -16.13 8.46
C ASP A 201 -4.68 -16.56 7.05
N HIS A 202 -5.10 -15.57 6.24
CA HIS A 202 -5.59 -15.84 4.89
C HIS A 202 -4.52 -16.38 3.94
N LEU A 203 -3.27 -15.92 4.06
CA LEU A 203 -2.15 -16.50 3.32
C LEU A 203 -1.90 -17.97 3.70
N ARG A 204 -1.89 -18.29 5.00
CA ARG A 204 -1.71 -19.66 5.49
C ARG A 204 -2.86 -20.59 5.07
N GLU A 205 -4.11 -20.10 5.15
CA GLU A 205 -5.30 -20.83 4.68
C GLU A 205 -5.23 -21.17 3.19
N ASN A 206 -4.56 -20.33 2.39
CA ASN A 206 -4.33 -20.56 0.97
C ASN A 206 -3.00 -21.29 0.68
N GLY A 207 -2.38 -21.90 1.69
CA GLY A 207 -1.20 -22.77 1.55
C GLY A 207 0.12 -22.05 1.33
N VAL A 208 0.18 -20.74 1.62
CA VAL A 208 1.43 -19.97 1.59
C VAL A 208 2.14 -20.09 2.94
N ASP A 209 3.37 -20.60 2.94
CA ASP A 209 4.22 -20.64 4.14
C ASP A 209 4.79 -19.23 4.42
N LEU A 210 4.68 -18.74 5.66
CA LEU A 210 5.21 -17.44 6.09
C LEU A 210 6.36 -17.64 7.08
N LEU A 211 7.56 -17.19 6.69
CA LEU A 211 8.74 -17.10 7.53
C LEU A 211 9.00 -15.62 7.83
N LEU A 212 8.36 -15.13 8.89
CA LEU A 212 8.51 -13.74 9.36
C LEU A 212 9.72 -13.62 10.30
N GLU A 213 10.27 -12.41 10.44
CA GLU A 213 11.50 -12.12 11.20
C GLU A 213 12.66 -13.03 10.74
N ARG A 214 12.78 -13.24 9.42
CA ARG A 214 13.81 -14.03 8.77
C ARG A 214 14.45 -13.25 7.64
N SER A 215 15.75 -13.29 7.61
CA SER A 215 16.56 -12.82 6.47
C SER A 215 17.25 -14.00 5.79
N ILE A 216 17.60 -13.86 4.54
CA ILE A 216 18.40 -14.89 3.84
C ILE A 216 19.87 -14.66 4.14
N SER A 217 20.55 -15.71 4.63
CA SER A 217 21.99 -15.72 4.92
C SER A 217 22.81 -16.27 3.76
N SER A 218 22.29 -17.21 2.99
CA SER A 218 22.94 -17.77 1.82
C SER A 218 21.97 -18.43 0.86
N VAL A 219 22.43 -18.72 -0.34
CA VAL A 219 21.69 -19.43 -1.40
C VAL A 219 22.52 -20.64 -1.83
N ALA A 220 21.92 -21.80 -1.84
CA ALA A 220 22.55 -23.05 -2.26
C ALA A 220 22.23 -23.36 -3.74
N GLY A 221 23.22 -23.88 -4.47
CA GLY A 221 23.08 -24.26 -5.87
C GLY A 221 24.36 -23.98 -6.67
N LEU A 222 24.40 -24.41 -7.93
CA LEU A 222 25.52 -24.14 -8.86
C LEU A 222 25.12 -23.15 -9.95
N LYS A 223 24.27 -23.58 -10.90
CA LYS A 223 23.68 -22.73 -11.94
C LYS A 223 22.27 -22.30 -11.60
N THR A 224 21.57 -23.11 -10.81
CA THR A 224 20.22 -22.86 -10.34
C THR A 224 20.20 -22.94 -8.83
N VAL A 225 19.40 -22.11 -8.21
CA VAL A 225 19.12 -22.21 -6.76
C VAL A 225 18.37 -23.49 -6.50
N SER A 226 18.77 -24.24 -5.47
CA SER A 226 18.08 -25.44 -4.98
C SER A 226 17.50 -25.25 -3.57
N ALA A 227 18.06 -24.33 -2.79
CA ALA A 227 17.56 -23.94 -1.48
C ALA A 227 18.04 -22.55 -1.10
N VAL A 228 17.34 -21.92 -0.18
CA VAL A 228 17.78 -20.72 0.53
C VAL A 228 17.96 -21.04 2.01
N MET A 229 18.98 -20.47 2.64
CA MET A 229 19.23 -20.57 4.08
C MET A 229 18.80 -19.28 4.77
N THR A 230 18.02 -19.41 5.83
CA THR A 230 17.68 -18.24 6.66
C THR A 230 18.81 -17.93 7.66
N ASP A 231 18.77 -16.73 8.23
CA ASP A 231 19.69 -16.30 9.31
C ASP A 231 19.49 -17.10 10.62
N ARG A 232 18.43 -17.88 10.72
CA ARG A 232 18.19 -18.83 11.84
C ARG A 232 18.60 -20.27 11.51
N GLY A 233 19.22 -20.49 10.36
CA GLY A 233 19.71 -21.82 9.95
C GLY A 233 18.65 -22.74 9.37
N GLU A 234 17.47 -22.23 9.00
CA GLU A 234 16.42 -23.00 8.34
C GLU A 234 16.74 -23.12 6.85
N GLU A 235 16.76 -24.34 6.32
CA GLU A 235 16.91 -24.60 4.89
C GLU A 235 15.54 -24.70 4.23
N VAL A 236 15.29 -23.81 3.24
CA VAL A 236 14.03 -23.76 2.49
C VAL A 236 14.28 -24.19 1.05
N PRO A 237 13.73 -25.35 0.61
CA PRO A 237 13.85 -25.82 -0.76
C PRO A 237 13.28 -24.80 -1.76
N CYS A 238 13.95 -24.61 -2.90
CA CYS A 238 13.63 -23.54 -3.82
C CYS A 238 13.97 -23.91 -5.27
N ASP A 239 12.96 -24.21 -6.07
CA ASP A 239 13.11 -24.38 -7.53
C ASP A 239 13.07 -23.03 -8.27
N MET A 240 12.56 -21.99 -7.60
CA MET A 240 12.38 -20.65 -8.14
C MET A 240 12.49 -19.61 -7.02
N LEU A 241 13.36 -18.61 -7.19
CA LEU A 241 13.56 -17.52 -6.22
C LEU A 241 13.09 -16.18 -6.81
N VAL A 242 12.16 -15.52 -6.13
CA VAL A 242 11.64 -14.19 -6.53
C VAL A 242 12.06 -13.15 -5.52
N LEU A 243 12.74 -12.10 -6.00
CA LEU A 243 13.22 -10.99 -5.20
C LEU A 243 12.20 -9.85 -5.22
N SER A 244 11.54 -9.58 -4.10
CA SER A 244 10.59 -8.48 -3.91
C SER A 244 10.92 -7.65 -2.65
N MET A 245 12.22 -7.44 -2.41
CA MET A 245 12.77 -6.74 -1.24
C MET A 245 12.58 -5.21 -1.28
N GLY A 246 11.65 -4.71 -2.10
CA GLY A 246 11.42 -3.30 -2.34
C GLY A 246 12.23 -2.73 -3.50
N VAL A 247 12.13 -1.41 -3.65
CA VAL A 247 12.72 -0.67 -4.77
C VAL A 247 13.53 0.53 -4.23
N ARG A 248 14.50 0.98 -5.02
CA ARG A 248 15.27 2.20 -4.76
C ARG A 248 15.06 3.19 -5.90
N PRO A 249 14.87 4.49 -5.63
CA PRO A 249 14.79 5.51 -6.67
C PRO A 249 15.98 5.45 -7.62
N ASP A 250 15.76 5.43 -8.94
CA ASP A 250 16.84 5.58 -9.91
C ASP A 250 17.23 7.06 -9.99
N THR A 251 18.28 7.43 -9.27
CA THR A 251 18.81 8.79 -9.22
C THR A 251 20.16 8.94 -9.95
N ARG A 252 20.57 7.92 -10.70
CA ARG A 252 21.87 7.89 -11.39
C ARG A 252 22.11 9.13 -12.25
N LEU A 253 21.17 9.47 -13.13
CA LEU A 253 21.27 10.65 -13.99
C LEU A 253 21.27 11.97 -13.21
N ALA A 254 20.37 12.06 -12.22
CA ALA A 254 20.26 13.26 -11.39
C ALA A 254 21.54 13.53 -10.60
N ARG A 255 22.13 12.50 -9.97
CA ARG A 255 23.43 12.58 -9.27
C ARG A 255 24.55 12.92 -10.24
N GLY A 256 24.60 12.26 -11.39
CA GLY A 256 25.65 12.43 -12.41
C GLY A 256 25.70 13.85 -12.98
N CYS A 257 24.58 14.56 -13.03
CA CYS A 257 24.53 15.96 -13.48
C CYS A 257 24.40 16.99 -12.34
N GLY A 258 24.57 16.57 -11.08
CA GLY A 258 24.62 17.48 -9.93
C GLY A 258 23.28 18.06 -9.49
N LEU A 259 22.16 17.35 -9.72
CA LEU A 259 20.86 17.72 -9.16
C LEU A 259 20.75 17.33 -7.68
N ALA A 260 19.98 18.10 -6.93
CA ALA A 260 19.77 17.85 -5.51
C ALA A 260 19.00 16.55 -5.27
N ILE A 261 19.52 15.74 -4.33
CA ILE A 261 18.89 14.51 -3.85
C ILE A 261 18.39 14.77 -2.43
N GLY A 262 17.21 14.25 -2.11
CA GLY A 262 16.63 14.38 -0.78
C GLY A 262 17.14 13.32 0.20
N ASP A 263 16.67 13.41 1.44
CA ASP A 263 17.16 12.59 2.57
C ASP A 263 16.74 11.11 2.45
N LEU A 264 15.66 10.83 1.68
CA LEU A 264 15.19 9.46 1.42
C LEU A 264 15.86 8.83 0.19
N GLY A 265 16.77 9.57 -0.47
CA GLY A 265 17.52 9.12 -1.63
C GLY A 265 16.84 9.40 -2.97
N GLY A 266 15.66 9.99 -3.00
CA GLY A 266 14.94 10.41 -4.21
C GLY A 266 15.42 11.76 -4.74
N ILE A 267 15.07 12.09 -6.00
CA ILE A 267 15.33 13.40 -6.58
C ILE A 267 14.47 14.44 -5.85
N LYS A 268 15.11 15.49 -5.34
CA LYS A 268 14.38 16.57 -4.67
C LYS A 268 13.67 17.44 -5.70
N VAL A 269 12.37 17.61 -5.52
CA VAL A 269 11.54 18.44 -6.41
C VAL A 269 10.71 19.46 -5.62
N SER A 270 10.42 20.58 -6.25
CA SER A 270 9.46 21.56 -5.74
C SER A 270 8.01 21.06 -5.98
N PRO A 271 6.99 21.73 -5.42
CA PRO A 271 5.59 21.43 -5.77
C PRO A 271 5.26 21.62 -7.27
N LEU A 272 6.12 22.26 -8.03
CA LEU A 272 6.00 22.35 -9.50
C LEU A 272 6.63 21.16 -10.22
N MET A 273 7.08 20.11 -9.51
CA MET A 273 7.87 18.99 -10.00
C MET A 273 9.22 19.41 -10.63
N MET A 274 9.69 20.62 -10.35
CA MET A 274 10.95 21.18 -10.81
C MET A 274 12.07 20.77 -9.86
N THR A 275 13.20 20.34 -10.40
CA THR A 275 14.40 19.97 -9.64
C THR A 275 15.16 21.22 -9.15
N SER A 276 16.42 21.05 -8.72
CA SER A 276 17.32 22.19 -8.45
C SER A 276 17.77 22.95 -9.72
N ASP A 277 17.43 22.43 -10.90
CA ASP A 277 17.63 23.10 -12.19
C ASP A 277 16.26 23.52 -12.75
N PRO A 278 16.05 24.79 -13.14
CA PRO A 278 14.75 25.28 -13.60
C PRO A 278 14.31 24.68 -14.95
N ASP A 279 15.23 24.11 -15.72
CA ASP A 279 14.95 23.50 -17.01
C ASP A 279 14.76 21.96 -16.91
N ILE A 280 14.91 21.41 -15.70
CA ILE A 280 14.80 19.96 -15.46
C ILE A 280 13.73 19.67 -14.41
N PHE A 281 12.75 18.86 -14.79
CA PHE A 281 11.68 18.35 -13.94
C PHE A 281 11.92 16.87 -13.65
N ALA A 282 11.35 16.35 -12.56
CA ALA A 282 11.41 14.93 -12.25
C ALA A 282 10.09 14.44 -11.66
N VAL A 283 9.72 13.17 -11.97
CA VAL A 283 8.42 12.59 -11.62
C VAL A 283 8.53 11.08 -11.35
N GLY A 284 7.51 10.52 -10.71
CA GLY A 284 7.34 9.09 -10.48
C GLY A 284 8.14 8.58 -9.29
N ASP A 285 8.50 7.31 -9.31
CA ASP A 285 9.11 6.60 -8.18
C ASP A 285 10.51 7.12 -7.82
N ALA A 286 11.11 7.94 -8.69
CA ALA A 286 12.42 8.52 -8.50
C ALA A 286 12.43 9.76 -7.60
N VAL A 287 11.28 10.36 -7.27
CA VAL A 287 11.22 11.67 -6.60
C VAL A 287 10.74 11.59 -5.16
N GLU A 288 11.20 12.53 -4.34
CA GLU A 288 10.63 12.80 -3.02
C GLU A 288 9.54 13.85 -3.13
N VAL A 289 8.37 13.54 -2.57
CA VAL A 289 7.20 14.44 -2.52
C VAL A 289 6.67 14.51 -1.10
N ASN A 290 5.83 15.52 -0.80
CA ASN A 290 5.27 15.66 0.53
C ASN A 290 4.08 14.71 0.75
N ASP A 291 4.05 14.07 1.90
CA ASP A 291 2.85 13.44 2.46
C ASP A 291 1.84 14.52 2.88
N LEU A 292 0.60 14.36 2.47
CA LEU A 292 -0.45 15.38 2.68
C LEU A 292 -0.92 15.50 4.13
N VAL A 293 -0.74 14.44 4.92
CA VAL A 293 -1.19 14.40 6.31
C VAL A 293 -0.13 14.95 7.24
N THR A 294 1.10 14.48 7.07
CA THR A 294 2.21 14.76 7.97
C THR A 294 3.08 15.94 7.50
N GLY A 295 3.04 16.28 6.21
CA GLY A 295 3.91 17.29 5.59
C GLY A 295 5.36 16.84 5.37
N PHE A 296 5.74 15.64 5.81
CA PHE A 296 7.10 15.13 5.63
C PHE A 296 7.34 14.58 4.22
N PRO A 297 8.61 14.60 3.75
CA PRO A 297 8.99 13.94 2.51
C PRO A 297 8.71 12.43 2.56
N VAL A 298 8.23 11.89 1.43
CA VAL A 298 8.01 10.45 1.22
C VAL A 298 8.39 10.05 -0.20
N LEU A 299 8.73 8.78 -0.36
CA LEU A 299 8.81 8.11 -1.66
C LEU A 299 7.48 7.41 -1.93
N ALA A 300 6.84 7.72 -3.06
CA ALA A 300 5.53 7.16 -3.41
C ALA A 300 5.63 6.40 -4.74
N ALA A 301 6.10 5.16 -4.68
CA ALA A 301 6.22 4.27 -5.85
C ALA A 301 4.82 3.73 -6.25
N LEU A 302 3.97 4.61 -6.77
CA LEU A 302 2.59 4.34 -7.15
C LEU A 302 2.26 5.00 -8.49
N ALA A 303 1.59 4.26 -9.38
CA ALA A 303 1.25 4.73 -10.73
C ALA A 303 0.33 5.96 -10.74
N GLY A 304 -0.62 6.04 -9.81
CA GLY A 304 -1.52 7.19 -9.67
C GLY A 304 -0.80 8.51 -9.39
N PRO A 305 0.02 8.61 -8.34
CA PRO A 305 0.92 9.74 -8.09
C PRO A 305 1.84 10.06 -9.27
N ALA A 306 2.52 9.04 -9.85
CA ALA A 306 3.41 9.23 -10.99
C ALA A 306 2.73 9.89 -12.19
N SER A 307 1.52 9.46 -12.56
CA SER A 307 0.73 10.05 -13.64
C SER A 307 0.31 11.48 -13.35
N LYS A 308 -0.13 11.79 -12.11
CA LYS A 308 -0.48 13.16 -11.69
C LYS A 308 0.74 14.08 -11.73
N GLN A 309 1.89 13.61 -11.26
CA GLN A 309 3.17 14.32 -11.30
C GLN A 309 3.62 14.58 -12.74
N GLY A 310 3.51 13.56 -13.64
CA GLY A 310 3.80 13.70 -15.06
C GLY A 310 2.98 14.81 -15.73
N ARG A 311 1.69 14.89 -15.38
CA ARG A 311 0.83 15.97 -15.85
C ARG A 311 1.28 17.35 -15.37
N VAL A 312 1.63 17.48 -14.08
CA VAL A 312 2.12 18.73 -13.47
C VAL A 312 3.45 19.15 -14.08
N ALA A 313 4.39 18.23 -14.23
CA ALA A 313 5.69 18.50 -14.85
C ALA A 313 5.54 18.98 -16.30
N ALA A 314 4.68 18.35 -17.09
CA ALA A 314 4.41 18.77 -18.45
C ALA A 314 3.76 20.16 -18.53
N ASP A 315 2.78 20.45 -17.64
CA ASP A 315 2.18 21.78 -17.56
C ASP A 315 3.25 22.86 -17.34
N ASN A 316 4.16 22.61 -16.38
CA ASN A 316 5.20 23.56 -15.99
C ASN A 316 6.33 23.64 -17.03
N ALA A 317 6.73 22.52 -17.63
CA ALA A 317 7.68 22.51 -18.74
C ALA A 317 7.17 23.25 -19.97
N MET A 318 5.84 23.32 -20.18
CA MET A 318 5.18 24.08 -21.26
C MET A 318 4.79 25.51 -20.82
N GLY A 319 5.36 26.04 -19.73
CA GLY A 319 5.20 27.43 -19.31
C GLY A 319 3.96 27.73 -18.47
N ARG A 320 3.22 26.74 -18.00
CA ARG A 320 2.13 26.91 -17.02
C ARG A 320 2.68 26.94 -15.59
N ARG A 321 1.80 27.18 -14.63
CA ARG A 321 2.12 27.12 -13.20
C ARG A 321 1.10 26.24 -12.48
N THR A 322 1.31 24.92 -12.54
CA THR A 322 0.48 23.92 -11.90
C THR A 322 1.22 23.34 -10.70
N VAL A 323 0.53 23.12 -9.58
CA VAL A 323 1.10 22.63 -8.32
C VAL A 323 0.67 21.19 -8.08
N TYR A 324 1.62 20.33 -7.73
CA TYR A 324 1.36 19.03 -7.15
C TYR A 324 1.18 19.16 -5.64
N GLY A 325 0.00 18.86 -5.14
CA GLY A 325 -0.33 19.07 -3.72
C GLY A 325 0.20 18.00 -2.77
N GLY A 326 0.99 17.04 -3.25
CA GLY A 326 1.47 15.90 -2.43
C GLY A 326 0.64 14.63 -2.60
N THR A 327 0.97 13.61 -1.81
CA THR A 327 0.34 12.28 -1.88
C THR A 327 -0.28 11.86 -0.55
N LEU A 328 -1.32 11.01 -0.61
CA LEU A 328 -1.87 10.29 0.54
C LEU A 328 -1.31 8.87 0.66
N GLY A 329 -0.55 8.41 -0.33
CA GLY A 329 -0.09 7.04 -0.37
C GLY A 329 -1.23 6.01 -0.46
N THR A 330 -2.40 6.41 -0.98
CA THR A 330 -3.55 5.50 -1.11
C THR A 330 -3.18 4.28 -1.93
N SER A 331 -3.36 3.12 -1.34
CA SER A 331 -2.98 1.84 -1.92
C SER A 331 -4.01 0.76 -1.62
N ILE A 332 -4.10 -0.20 -2.53
CA ILE A 332 -4.98 -1.36 -2.43
C ILE A 332 -4.30 -2.56 -3.06
N VAL A 333 -4.49 -3.73 -2.47
CA VAL A 333 -4.02 -5.00 -3.02
C VAL A 333 -5.04 -6.09 -2.77
N LYS A 334 -5.12 -7.02 -3.69
CA LYS A 334 -5.85 -8.26 -3.54
C LYS A 334 -4.88 -9.35 -3.10
N VAL A 335 -5.25 -10.10 -2.07
CA VAL A 335 -4.52 -11.27 -1.57
C VAL A 335 -5.50 -12.44 -1.55
N PHE A 336 -5.51 -13.26 -2.59
CA PHE A 336 -6.53 -14.30 -2.85
C PHE A 336 -7.95 -13.73 -2.81
N GLY A 337 -8.73 -14.07 -1.79
CA GLY A 337 -10.10 -13.55 -1.59
C GLY A 337 -10.19 -12.26 -0.78
N LEU A 338 -9.08 -11.85 -0.16
CA LEU A 338 -9.03 -10.71 0.74
C LEU A 338 -8.59 -9.44 0.00
N THR A 339 -9.21 -8.32 0.30
CA THR A 339 -8.82 -6.99 -0.16
C THR A 339 -8.22 -6.20 1.01
N VAL A 340 -7.05 -5.62 0.80
CA VAL A 340 -6.28 -4.89 1.81
C VAL A 340 -5.96 -3.51 1.29
N SER A 341 -6.28 -2.47 2.06
CA SER A 341 -6.10 -1.09 1.60
C SER A 341 -5.69 -0.14 2.72
N SER A 342 -5.05 0.95 2.34
CA SER A 342 -4.70 2.04 3.26
C SER A 342 -4.68 3.39 2.54
N THR A 343 -4.89 4.46 3.31
CA THR A 343 -4.77 5.85 2.84
C THR A 343 -4.41 6.77 3.99
N GLY A 344 -3.61 7.81 3.73
CA GLY A 344 -3.10 8.71 4.74
C GLY A 344 -2.03 8.07 5.63
N ALA A 345 -1.87 8.56 6.85
CA ALA A 345 -0.83 8.11 7.77
C ALA A 345 -1.30 6.93 8.63
N SER A 346 -0.48 5.88 8.75
CA SER A 346 -0.69 4.81 9.74
C SER A 346 -0.42 5.31 11.15
N GLU A 347 -1.02 4.67 12.16
CA GLU A 347 -0.79 5.00 13.57
C GLU A 347 0.70 4.94 13.93
N LYS A 348 1.42 3.89 13.48
CA LYS A 348 2.87 3.78 13.72
C LYS A 348 3.67 4.93 13.11
N THR A 349 3.26 5.44 11.94
CA THR A 349 3.89 6.61 11.32
C THR A 349 3.67 7.86 12.17
N LEU A 350 2.45 8.08 12.66
CA LEU A 350 2.12 9.22 13.49
C LEU A 350 2.82 9.14 14.86
N ARG A 351 2.89 7.95 15.48
CA ARG A 351 3.68 7.71 16.71
C ARG A 351 5.16 8.07 16.50
N MET A 352 5.78 7.55 15.43
CA MET A 352 7.18 7.85 15.11
C MET A 352 7.41 9.36 14.87
N ARG A 353 6.46 10.04 14.24
CA ARG A 353 6.50 11.49 13.98
C ARG A 353 6.00 12.34 15.14
N ARG A 354 5.55 11.73 16.25
CA ARG A 354 5.01 12.39 17.44
C ARG A 354 3.82 13.30 17.11
N VAL A 355 2.99 12.90 16.16
CA VAL A 355 1.75 13.60 15.81
C VAL A 355 0.63 13.09 16.73
N PRO A 356 -0.04 13.95 17.50
CA PRO A 356 -1.16 13.53 18.36
C PRO A 356 -2.30 12.95 17.51
N HIS A 357 -2.77 11.76 17.90
CA HIS A 357 -3.84 11.06 17.23
C HIS A 357 -4.63 10.17 18.18
N LEU A 358 -5.83 9.82 17.76
CA LEU A 358 -6.68 8.79 18.32
C LEU A 358 -6.97 7.76 17.24
N VAL A 359 -7.32 6.54 17.68
CA VAL A 359 -7.71 5.46 16.76
C VAL A 359 -9.03 4.83 17.18
N SER A 360 -9.76 4.32 16.22
CA SER A 360 -10.94 3.50 16.46
C SER A 360 -10.99 2.33 15.48
N TYR A 361 -11.60 1.23 15.90
CA TYR A 361 -11.80 0.03 15.11
C TYR A 361 -13.29 -0.26 14.96
N THR A 362 -13.72 -0.51 13.74
CA THR A 362 -15.08 -0.93 13.45
C THR A 362 -15.09 -2.16 12.56
N HIS A 363 -16.05 -3.04 12.80
CA HIS A 363 -16.29 -4.23 12.00
C HIS A 363 -17.71 -4.15 11.47
N SER A 364 -17.86 -4.11 10.16
CA SER A 364 -19.15 -3.94 9.49
C SER A 364 -19.24 -4.81 8.25
N ASN A 365 -20.44 -5.24 7.90
CA ASN A 365 -20.64 -5.97 6.65
C ASN A 365 -20.50 -5.04 5.43
N SER A 366 -20.02 -5.60 4.34
CA SER A 366 -19.84 -4.90 3.05
C SER A 366 -21.15 -4.30 2.52
N HIS A 367 -22.28 -4.98 2.81
CA HIS A 367 -23.64 -4.56 2.49
C HIS A 367 -24.63 -5.12 3.53
N ALA A 368 -25.92 -4.94 3.30
CA ALA A 368 -26.97 -5.37 4.23
C ALA A 368 -26.87 -6.88 4.54
N GLY A 369 -26.71 -7.22 5.84
CA GLY A 369 -26.45 -8.60 6.26
C GLY A 369 -27.56 -9.61 5.98
N TYR A 370 -28.77 -9.13 5.68
CA TYR A 370 -29.88 -9.97 5.22
C TYR A 370 -29.83 -10.26 3.71
N TYR A 371 -28.98 -9.57 2.94
CA TYR A 371 -28.75 -9.84 1.53
C TYR A 371 -27.58 -10.81 1.37
N PRO A 372 -27.70 -11.84 0.49
CA PRO A 372 -26.67 -12.87 0.36
C PRO A 372 -25.29 -12.33 -0.04
N GLY A 373 -24.24 -12.94 0.46
CA GLY A 373 -22.86 -12.61 0.11
C GLY A 373 -22.27 -11.44 0.90
N ALA A 374 -22.91 -11.03 2.00
CA ALA A 374 -22.34 -10.01 2.87
C ALA A 374 -21.07 -10.51 3.57
N GLU A 375 -19.95 -9.80 3.38
CA GLU A 375 -18.65 -10.10 3.98
C GLU A 375 -18.26 -9.00 4.96
N MET A 376 -17.67 -9.41 6.07
CA MET A 376 -17.23 -8.46 7.10
C MET A 376 -15.92 -7.77 6.69
N MET A 377 -15.88 -6.45 6.87
CA MET A 377 -14.64 -5.67 6.78
C MET A 377 -14.29 -5.04 8.12
N THR A 378 -13.00 -4.91 8.37
CA THR A 378 -12.43 -4.17 9.49
C THR A 378 -11.93 -2.83 8.99
N ILE A 379 -12.36 -1.74 9.64
CA ILE A 379 -11.86 -0.38 9.38
C ILE A 379 -11.14 0.10 10.64
N LYS A 380 -9.87 0.45 10.49
CA LYS A 380 -9.13 1.29 11.43
C LYS A 380 -9.18 2.72 10.94
N LEU A 381 -9.68 3.64 11.77
CA LEU A 381 -9.70 5.07 11.52
C LEU A 381 -8.76 5.78 12.47
N VAL A 382 -7.91 6.65 11.92
CA VAL A 382 -6.95 7.47 12.66
C VAL A 382 -7.34 8.94 12.50
N PHE A 383 -7.46 9.68 13.61
CA PHE A 383 -7.96 11.04 13.60
C PHE A 383 -7.33 11.92 14.70
N SER A 384 -7.39 13.23 14.50
CA SER A 384 -6.86 14.21 15.45
C SER A 384 -7.73 14.32 16.72
N PRO A 385 -7.15 14.30 17.94
CA PRO A 385 -7.91 14.41 19.19
C PRO A 385 -8.57 15.77 19.38
N GLY A 386 -8.02 16.84 18.80
CA GLY A 386 -8.58 18.20 19.00
C GLY A 386 -9.66 18.56 18.00
N SER A 387 -9.41 18.30 16.71
CA SER A 387 -10.29 18.74 15.63
C SER A 387 -11.17 17.63 15.05
N GLY A 388 -10.89 16.38 15.32
CA GLY A 388 -11.51 15.24 14.66
C GLY A 388 -11.09 15.06 13.20
N ARG A 389 -10.12 15.84 12.69
CA ARG A 389 -9.63 15.71 11.31
C ARG A 389 -9.12 14.29 11.06
N ILE A 390 -9.52 13.72 9.94
CA ILE A 390 -9.10 12.37 9.53
C ILE A 390 -7.64 12.42 9.09
N LEU A 391 -6.81 11.56 9.67
CA LEU A 391 -5.38 11.46 9.41
C LEU A 391 -5.01 10.22 8.60
N GLY A 392 -5.79 9.15 8.72
CA GLY A 392 -5.54 7.92 7.99
C GLY A 392 -6.63 6.89 8.18
N SER A 393 -6.65 5.91 7.30
CA SER A 393 -7.53 4.74 7.41
C SER A 393 -6.89 3.52 6.79
N GLN A 394 -7.15 2.36 7.39
CA GLN A 394 -6.79 1.03 6.88
C GLN A 394 -8.04 0.18 6.85
N ILE A 395 -8.27 -0.54 5.76
CA ILE A 395 -9.45 -1.39 5.60
C ILE A 395 -9.02 -2.76 5.08
N VAL A 396 -9.47 -3.81 5.76
CA VAL A 396 -9.23 -5.20 5.39
C VAL A 396 -10.55 -5.94 5.39
N GLY A 397 -10.84 -6.66 4.30
CA GLY A 397 -12.08 -7.41 4.13
C GLY A 397 -12.19 -8.03 2.75
N GLY A 398 -13.34 -8.57 2.41
CA GLY A 398 -13.64 -9.05 1.07
C GLY A 398 -14.14 -7.94 0.15
N ALA A 399 -15.41 -8.01 -0.24
CA ALA A 399 -16.04 -7.05 -1.15
C ALA A 399 -16.23 -5.66 -0.53
N GLY A 400 -16.13 -4.61 -1.36
CA GLY A 400 -16.49 -3.23 -1.02
C GLY A 400 -15.47 -2.45 -0.22
N VAL A 401 -14.27 -2.98 -0.02
CA VAL A 401 -13.12 -2.29 0.59
C VAL A 401 -12.66 -1.13 -0.30
N ASP A 402 -12.60 -1.36 -1.62
CA ASP A 402 -12.24 -0.39 -2.66
C ASP A 402 -13.09 0.88 -2.59
N LYS A 403 -14.42 0.73 -2.54
CA LYS A 403 -15.35 1.85 -2.40
C LYS A 403 -15.06 2.68 -1.14
N ARG A 404 -14.82 2.04 0.00
CA ARG A 404 -14.68 2.73 1.30
C ARG A 404 -13.32 3.41 1.44
N ILE A 405 -12.25 2.81 0.94
CA ILE A 405 -10.93 3.45 0.99
C ILE A 405 -10.89 4.71 0.11
N ASP A 406 -11.59 4.73 -1.02
CA ASP A 406 -11.68 5.91 -1.88
C ASP A 406 -12.49 7.05 -1.21
N VAL A 407 -13.55 6.71 -0.47
CA VAL A 407 -14.27 7.71 0.36
C VAL A 407 -13.35 8.27 1.43
N MET A 408 -12.59 7.42 2.14
CA MET A 408 -11.63 7.87 3.15
C MET A 408 -10.52 8.75 2.55
N ALA A 409 -9.97 8.36 1.39
CA ALA A 409 -8.97 9.17 0.68
C ALA A 409 -9.53 10.55 0.27
N THR A 410 -10.77 10.58 -0.20
CA THR A 410 -11.47 11.82 -0.56
C THR A 410 -11.69 12.69 0.67
N ALA A 411 -12.14 12.10 1.78
CA ALA A 411 -12.35 12.79 3.04
C ALA A 411 -11.05 13.41 3.59
N ILE A 412 -9.95 12.64 3.62
CA ILE A 412 -8.63 13.17 4.04
C ILE A 412 -8.19 14.32 3.12
N ARG A 413 -8.31 14.14 1.80
CA ARG A 413 -7.96 15.18 0.82
C ARG A 413 -8.80 16.44 1.00
N GLY A 414 -10.08 16.31 1.33
CA GLY A 414 -11.00 17.40 1.64
C GLY A 414 -10.80 18.00 3.03
N SER A 415 -9.83 17.52 3.82
CA SER A 415 -9.63 17.92 5.22
C SER A 415 -10.87 17.72 6.10
N MET A 416 -11.69 16.73 5.78
CA MET A 416 -12.89 16.37 6.52
C MET A 416 -12.56 15.81 7.90
N THR A 417 -13.55 15.87 8.77
CA THR A 417 -13.50 15.40 10.15
C THR A 417 -14.31 14.11 10.33
N VAL A 418 -14.22 13.50 11.49
CA VAL A 418 -15.06 12.36 11.87
C VAL A 418 -16.55 12.71 11.92
N PHE A 419 -16.89 13.99 12.16
CA PHE A 419 -18.25 14.49 12.15
C PHE A 419 -18.81 14.57 10.73
N ASP A 420 -17.97 14.92 9.74
CA ASP A 420 -18.36 14.89 8.33
C ASP A 420 -18.62 13.46 7.87
N LEU A 421 -17.82 12.46 8.33
CA LEU A 421 -18.08 11.04 8.03
C LEU A 421 -19.38 10.53 8.67
N GLU A 422 -19.77 11.08 9.82
CA GLU A 422 -21.03 10.77 10.48
C GLU A 422 -22.22 11.22 9.61
N ASP A 423 -22.09 12.37 8.93
CA ASP A 423 -23.18 13.08 8.23
C ASP A 423 -23.21 12.85 6.71
N ILE A 424 -22.12 12.32 6.12
CA ILE A 424 -22.06 12.15 4.66
C ILE A 424 -23.09 11.14 4.13
N ASP A 425 -23.85 11.56 3.12
CA ASP A 425 -24.78 10.70 2.40
C ASP A 425 -24.06 9.77 1.43
N LEU A 426 -24.12 8.47 1.70
CA LEU A 426 -23.54 7.43 0.84
C LEU A 426 -24.64 6.59 0.20
N ALA A 427 -24.38 6.16 -1.05
CA ALA A 427 -25.33 5.39 -1.82
C ALA A 427 -25.70 4.06 -1.13
N TYR A 428 -27.00 3.82 -0.95
CA TYR A 428 -27.53 2.62 -0.34
C TYR A 428 -28.56 1.93 -1.23
N ALA A 429 -28.36 0.65 -1.41
CA ALA A 429 -29.36 -0.38 -1.68
C ALA A 429 -28.79 -1.70 -1.14
N PRO A 430 -29.62 -2.70 -0.77
CA PRO A 430 -29.16 -3.93 -0.11
C PRO A 430 -27.97 -4.63 -0.73
N PRO A 431 -27.83 -4.73 -2.08
CA PRO A 431 -26.67 -5.37 -2.71
C PRO A 431 -25.34 -4.59 -2.61
N PHE A 432 -25.39 -3.28 -2.30
CA PHE A 432 -24.22 -2.39 -2.42
C PHE A 432 -23.72 -1.85 -1.08
N SER A 433 -24.60 -1.71 -0.09
CA SER A 433 -24.25 -1.14 1.20
C SER A 433 -25.32 -1.48 2.27
N SER A 434 -25.14 -0.92 3.46
CA SER A 434 -26.16 -0.84 4.51
C SER A 434 -26.66 0.60 4.63
N ALA A 435 -27.84 0.82 5.19
CA ALA A 435 -28.38 2.17 5.43
C ALA A 435 -27.43 3.02 6.29
N ARG A 436 -26.64 2.37 7.14
CA ARG A 436 -25.46 2.95 7.79
C ARG A 436 -24.24 2.30 7.17
N ASP A 437 -23.61 2.98 6.20
CA ASP A 437 -22.41 2.48 5.53
C ASP A 437 -21.28 2.28 6.55
N PRO A 438 -20.38 1.31 6.36
CA PRO A 438 -19.18 1.15 7.19
C PRO A 438 -18.39 2.45 7.45
N VAL A 439 -18.36 3.38 6.49
CA VAL A 439 -17.76 4.71 6.67
C VAL A 439 -18.52 5.55 7.69
N ASN A 440 -19.86 5.58 7.62
CA ASN A 440 -20.66 6.29 8.62
C ASN A 440 -20.51 5.67 10.02
N ILE A 441 -20.47 4.32 10.10
CA ILE A 441 -20.23 3.63 11.39
C ILE A 441 -18.87 4.02 11.98
N ALA A 442 -17.82 4.11 11.16
CA ALA A 442 -16.51 4.58 11.61
C ALA A 442 -16.57 6.05 12.11
N GLY A 443 -17.31 6.91 11.40
CA GLY A 443 -17.60 8.28 11.82
C GLY A 443 -18.34 8.34 13.16
N PHE A 444 -19.42 7.58 13.33
CA PHE A 444 -20.18 7.52 14.59
C PHE A 444 -19.33 7.08 15.78
N VAL A 445 -18.50 6.04 15.62
CA VAL A 445 -17.64 5.56 16.70
C VAL A 445 -16.60 6.60 17.07
N ALA A 446 -15.93 7.19 16.09
CA ALA A 446 -14.89 8.21 16.31
C ALA A 446 -15.49 9.51 16.90
N SER A 447 -16.64 9.97 16.43
CA SER A 447 -17.31 11.15 16.95
C SER A 447 -17.76 10.94 18.41
N ASN A 448 -18.28 9.75 18.74
CA ASN A 448 -18.64 9.41 20.12
C ASN A 448 -17.42 9.39 21.05
N ILE A 449 -16.25 8.99 20.56
CA ILE A 449 -14.99 9.08 21.34
C ILE A 449 -14.66 10.55 21.64
N LEU A 450 -14.73 11.43 20.64
CA LEU A 450 -14.44 12.85 20.84
C LEU A 450 -15.49 13.57 21.70
N LYS A 451 -16.76 13.17 21.63
CA LYS A 451 -17.84 13.71 22.47
C LYS A 451 -17.77 13.21 23.93
N GLY A 452 -16.89 12.24 24.23
CA GLY A 452 -16.79 11.62 25.57
C GLY A 452 -17.89 10.58 25.86
N ASP A 453 -18.70 10.25 24.85
CA ASP A 453 -19.75 9.23 24.98
C ASP A 453 -19.22 7.81 24.87
N HIS A 454 -18.00 7.64 24.37
CA HIS A 454 -17.37 6.35 24.16
C HIS A 454 -15.92 6.36 24.63
N GLU A 455 -15.71 6.12 25.91
CA GLU A 455 -14.36 5.91 26.43
C GLU A 455 -13.84 4.53 26.00
N VAL A 456 -12.66 4.48 25.43
CA VAL A 456 -12.06 3.26 24.88
C VAL A 456 -10.73 2.92 25.55
N VAL A 457 -10.39 1.63 25.51
CA VAL A 457 -9.05 1.08 25.70
C VAL A 457 -8.70 0.25 24.46
N HIS A 458 -7.42 0.11 24.17
CA HIS A 458 -6.94 -0.73 23.08
C HIS A 458 -6.36 -2.04 23.60
N ALA A 459 -6.20 -3.04 22.74
CA ALA A 459 -5.70 -4.35 23.13
C ALA A 459 -4.35 -4.30 23.87
N GLY A 460 -3.43 -3.44 23.42
CA GLY A 460 -2.13 -3.25 24.06
C GLY A 460 -2.22 -2.74 25.50
N ASP A 461 -3.24 -1.92 25.82
CA ASP A 461 -3.41 -1.34 27.15
C ASP A 461 -3.81 -2.38 28.20
N LEU A 462 -4.32 -3.55 27.76
CA LEU A 462 -4.74 -4.60 28.70
C LEU A 462 -3.57 -5.27 29.44
N LYS A 463 -2.35 -5.16 28.94
CA LYS A 463 -1.15 -5.69 29.62
C LYS A 463 -0.82 -4.93 30.90
N ASP A 464 -1.20 -3.65 30.96
CA ASP A 464 -0.88 -2.73 32.05
C ASP A 464 -2.09 -2.42 32.93
N MET A 465 -3.06 -3.36 33.01
CA MET A 465 -4.27 -3.17 33.83
C MET A 465 -3.96 -3.15 35.33
N ALA A 466 -4.59 -2.21 36.03
CA ALA A 466 -4.53 -2.17 37.49
C ALA A 466 -5.28 -3.35 38.12
N ASP A 467 -4.85 -3.80 39.32
CA ASP A 467 -5.44 -4.95 40.05
C ASP A 467 -6.94 -4.80 40.32
N ASN A 468 -7.46 -3.57 40.35
CA ASN A 468 -8.88 -3.30 40.58
C ASN A 468 -9.71 -3.31 39.28
N THR A 469 -9.14 -3.71 38.13
CA THR A 469 -9.84 -3.77 36.84
C THR A 469 -10.51 -5.12 36.63
N VAL A 470 -11.73 -5.11 36.11
CA VAL A 470 -12.51 -6.29 35.77
C VAL A 470 -12.87 -6.27 34.27
N LEU A 471 -12.48 -7.29 33.53
CA LEU A 471 -12.93 -7.52 32.20
C LEU A 471 -14.35 -8.11 32.20
N LEU A 472 -15.31 -7.44 31.52
CA LEU A 472 -16.67 -7.93 31.34
C LEU A 472 -16.89 -8.42 29.91
N ASP A 473 -17.06 -9.73 29.75
CA ASP A 473 -17.46 -10.34 28.50
C ASP A 473 -18.98 -10.23 28.30
N LEU A 474 -19.39 -9.37 27.39
CA LEU A 474 -20.81 -9.13 27.09
C LEU A 474 -21.33 -9.94 25.90
N ARG A 475 -20.56 -10.94 25.44
CA ARG A 475 -20.93 -11.84 24.35
C ARG A 475 -22.10 -12.75 24.78
N ASP A 476 -22.81 -13.24 23.77
CA ASP A 476 -23.81 -14.27 23.98
C ASP A 476 -23.18 -15.67 24.02
N MET A 477 -23.93 -16.67 24.47
CA MET A 477 -23.41 -18.05 24.57
C MET A 477 -22.94 -18.63 23.22
N GLU A 478 -23.57 -18.22 22.14
CA GLU A 478 -23.18 -18.66 20.78
C GLU A 478 -21.77 -18.18 20.40
N ASP A 479 -21.39 -16.97 20.80
CA ASP A 479 -20.04 -16.45 20.57
C ASP A 479 -19.00 -17.26 21.37
N LEU A 480 -19.33 -17.62 22.63
CA LEU A 480 -18.47 -18.42 23.49
C LEU A 480 -18.26 -19.86 23.03
N MET A 481 -19.21 -20.40 22.27
CA MET A 481 -19.04 -21.69 21.61
C MET A 481 -17.99 -21.65 20.49
N ARG A 482 -17.76 -20.47 19.91
CA ARG A 482 -16.80 -20.26 18.80
C ARG A 482 -15.41 -19.87 19.29
N SER A 483 -15.32 -19.18 20.41
CA SER A 483 -14.04 -18.68 20.92
C SER A 483 -14.06 -18.50 22.45
N SER A 484 -12.99 -18.90 23.11
CA SER A 484 -12.81 -18.73 24.55
C SER A 484 -12.85 -17.25 24.96
N PRO A 485 -13.29 -16.93 26.20
CA PRO A 485 -13.18 -15.56 26.71
C PRO A 485 -11.70 -15.15 26.89
N ILE A 486 -11.48 -13.84 26.99
CA ILE A 486 -10.17 -13.31 27.44
C ILE A 486 -9.94 -13.83 28.86
N GLU A 487 -8.73 -14.25 29.15
CA GLU A 487 -8.35 -14.82 30.46
C GLU A 487 -8.72 -13.87 31.60
N GLY A 488 -9.32 -14.39 32.66
CA GLY A 488 -9.77 -13.62 33.81
C GLY A 488 -11.06 -12.80 33.60
N ALA A 489 -11.69 -12.88 32.43
CA ALA A 489 -12.92 -12.15 32.16
C ALA A 489 -14.15 -12.75 32.89
N VAL A 490 -15.01 -11.88 33.39
CA VAL A 490 -16.31 -12.25 33.94
C VAL A 490 -17.39 -12.18 32.88
N HIS A 491 -18.04 -13.31 32.59
CA HIS A 491 -19.09 -13.39 31.57
C HIS A 491 -20.43 -12.88 32.07
N VAL A 492 -20.92 -11.83 31.46
CA VAL A 492 -22.24 -11.22 31.70
C VAL A 492 -22.87 -10.78 30.39
N PRO A 493 -23.67 -11.61 29.71
CA PRO A 493 -24.30 -11.22 28.44
C PRO A 493 -25.03 -9.88 28.57
N LEU A 494 -24.95 -9.04 27.52
CA LEU A 494 -25.52 -7.69 27.51
C LEU A 494 -26.99 -7.68 27.98
N GLY A 495 -27.81 -8.64 27.55
CA GLY A 495 -29.20 -8.77 27.94
C GLY A 495 -29.43 -9.01 29.45
N ARG A 496 -28.39 -9.49 30.15
CA ARG A 496 -28.44 -9.72 31.61
C ARG A 496 -27.74 -8.62 32.43
N LEU A 497 -27.02 -7.71 31.79
CA LEU A 497 -26.17 -6.71 32.45
C LEU A 497 -26.98 -5.86 33.45
N ARG A 498 -28.15 -5.32 33.06
CA ARG A 498 -28.97 -4.46 33.92
C ARG A 498 -29.39 -5.12 35.22
N ARG A 499 -29.67 -6.42 35.20
CA ARG A 499 -30.03 -7.19 36.44
C ARG A 499 -28.79 -7.54 37.28
N LYS A 500 -27.67 -7.85 36.60
CA LYS A 500 -26.44 -8.24 37.29
C LYS A 500 -25.66 -7.04 37.85
N MET A 501 -25.90 -5.86 37.31
CA MET A 501 -25.23 -4.61 37.69
C MET A 501 -25.38 -4.28 39.20
N GLU A 502 -26.49 -4.63 39.84
CA GLU A 502 -26.70 -4.46 41.25
C GLU A 502 -25.69 -5.21 42.15
N LYS A 503 -25.05 -6.27 41.58
CA LYS A 503 -24.04 -7.09 42.24
C LYS A 503 -22.61 -6.69 41.90
N LEU A 504 -22.43 -5.70 41.02
CA LEU A 504 -21.12 -5.22 40.62
C LEU A 504 -20.59 -4.25 41.69
N ASP A 505 -19.29 -4.38 41.98
CA ASP A 505 -18.59 -3.51 42.92
C ASP A 505 -18.33 -2.13 42.25
N ARG A 506 -18.80 -1.06 42.88
CA ARG A 506 -18.67 0.32 42.42
C ARG A 506 -17.25 0.87 42.49
N GLU A 507 -16.40 0.27 43.32
CA GLU A 507 -14.99 0.67 43.46
C GLU A 507 -14.09 0.11 42.33
N LYS A 508 -14.61 -0.90 41.62
CA LYS A 508 -13.88 -1.51 40.49
C LYS A 508 -13.95 -0.65 39.24
N PHE A 509 -12.95 -0.85 38.37
CA PHE A 509 -12.92 -0.31 37.00
C PHE A 509 -13.32 -1.43 36.04
N TYR A 510 -14.23 -1.17 35.12
CA TYR A 510 -14.77 -2.18 34.21
C TYR A 510 -14.33 -1.92 32.78
N ILE A 511 -13.76 -2.93 32.13
CA ILE A 511 -13.52 -2.93 30.68
C ILE A 511 -14.51 -3.89 30.04
N THR A 512 -15.43 -3.35 29.26
CA THR A 512 -16.43 -4.15 28.57
C THR A 512 -15.91 -4.58 27.19
N TYR A 513 -16.16 -5.81 26.80
CA TYR A 513 -15.92 -6.26 25.43
C TYR A 513 -17.02 -7.20 24.92
N CYS A 514 -17.17 -7.27 23.61
CA CYS A 514 -17.96 -8.27 22.90
C CYS A 514 -17.19 -8.68 21.64
N GLU A 515 -17.82 -9.37 20.71
CA GLU A 515 -17.11 -9.87 19.50
C GLU A 515 -16.48 -8.74 18.66
N VAL A 516 -17.25 -7.66 18.39
CA VAL A 516 -16.87 -6.58 17.46
C VAL A 516 -16.96 -5.16 18.07
N GLY A 517 -17.14 -5.03 19.39
CA GLY A 517 -17.17 -3.74 20.08
C GLY A 517 -18.54 -3.05 20.22
N SER A 518 -19.54 -3.40 19.43
CA SER A 518 -20.84 -2.69 19.40
C SER A 518 -21.73 -2.99 20.59
N ARG A 519 -21.91 -4.26 20.97
CA ARG A 519 -22.67 -4.66 22.17
C ARG A 519 -22.01 -4.16 23.45
N SER A 520 -20.69 -4.21 23.49
CA SER A 520 -19.92 -3.75 24.64
C SER A 520 -19.90 -2.24 24.77
N TYR A 521 -19.98 -1.48 23.67
CA TYR A 521 -20.25 -0.04 23.74
C TYR A 521 -21.59 0.24 24.45
N ALA A 522 -22.65 -0.46 24.08
CA ALA A 522 -23.94 -0.33 24.80
C ALA A 522 -23.82 -0.71 26.27
N GLY A 523 -23.04 -1.73 26.61
CA GLY A 523 -22.75 -2.12 27.98
C GLY A 523 -21.97 -1.05 28.76
N HIS A 524 -20.94 -0.48 28.16
CA HIS A 524 -20.20 0.66 28.71
C HIS A 524 -21.15 1.84 29.00
N ARG A 525 -22.02 2.22 28.05
CA ARG A 525 -22.99 3.31 28.28
C ARG A 525 -23.97 3.03 29.42
N ILE A 526 -24.43 1.77 29.55
CA ILE A 526 -25.29 1.36 30.67
C ILE A 526 -24.56 1.54 32.01
N LEU A 527 -23.31 1.10 32.10
CA LEU A 527 -22.50 1.22 33.31
C LEU A 527 -22.19 2.69 33.65
N ALA A 528 -21.70 3.45 32.67
CA ALA A 528 -21.34 4.86 32.86
C ALA A 528 -22.52 5.71 33.32
N GLN A 529 -23.72 5.55 32.72
CA GLN A 529 -24.93 6.26 33.12
C GLN A 529 -25.44 5.88 34.53
N ARG A 530 -24.93 4.81 35.11
CA ARG A 530 -25.22 4.36 36.49
C ARG A 530 -24.07 4.65 37.45
N GLY A 531 -23.07 5.44 37.01
CA GLY A 531 -21.96 5.89 37.85
C GLY A 531 -20.85 4.87 38.08
N PHE A 532 -20.79 3.81 37.27
CA PHE A 532 -19.65 2.90 37.27
C PHE A 532 -18.51 3.46 36.39
N ARG A 533 -17.29 3.29 36.86
CA ARG A 533 -16.10 3.59 36.06
C ARG A 533 -15.91 2.48 35.03
N SER A 534 -16.07 2.81 33.75
CA SER A 534 -15.95 1.81 32.69
C SER A 534 -15.39 2.37 31.40
N LYS A 535 -14.77 1.50 30.58
CA LYS A 535 -14.37 1.76 29.21
C LYS A 535 -14.74 0.57 28.32
N ASN A 536 -14.76 0.79 27.02
CA ASN A 536 -15.01 -0.26 26.03
C ASN A 536 -13.70 -0.66 25.35
N LEU A 537 -13.47 -1.97 25.15
CA LEU A 537 -12.37 -2.47 24.35
C LEU A 537 -12.66 -2.19 22.87
N SER A 538 -11.87 -1.29 22.28
CA SER A 538 -12.05 -0.83 20.89
C SER A 538 -11.92 -2.00 19.90
N GLY A 539 -12.92 -2.18 19.04
CA GLY A 539 -12.97 -3.31 18.10
C GLY A 539 -13.27 -4.68 18.72
N GLY A 540 -13.43 -4.75 20.06
CA GLY A 540 -13.82 -5.96 20.80
C GLY A 540 -12.81 -7.11 20.71
N TYR A 541 -13.31 -8.33 20.89
CA TYR A 541 -12.53 -9.56 20.90
C TYR A 541 -11.77 -9.81 19.59
N LYS A 542 -12.40 -9.49 18.46
CA LYS A 542 -11.80 -9.68 17.13
C LYS A 542 -10.52 -8.85 16.96
N THR A 543 -10.55 -7.57 17.33
CA THR A 543 -9.33 -6.72 17.27
C THR A 543 -8.31 -7.13 18.34
N TYR A 544 -8.78 -7.53 19.53
CA TYR A 544 -7.90 -8.02 20.59
C TYR A 544 -7.09 -9.25 20.14
N THR A 545 -7.76 -10.26 19.60
CA THR A 545 -7.08 -11.48 19.15
C THR A 545 -6.13 -11.22 17.99
N ALA A 546 -6.50 -10.32 17.07
CA ALA A 546 -5.61 -9.89 16.00
C ALA A 546 -4.32 -9.24 16.53
N ALA A 547 -4.45 -8.33 17.51
CA ALA A 547 -3.30 -7.68 18.11
C ALA A 547 -2.42 -8.63 18.95
N MET A 548 -3.02 -9.59 19.68
CA MET A 548 -2.27 -10.52 20.51
C MET A 548 -1.50 -11.60 19.74
N ARG A 549 -1.93 -11.95 18.53
CA ARG A 549 -1.23 -12.92 17.68
C ARG A 549 0.04 -12.35 17.06
N GLU A 550 0.12 -11.03 16.92
CA GLU A 550 1.24 -10.33 16.29
C GLU A 550 2.30 -9.86 17.32
N HIS A 551 2.08 -10.11 18.60
CA HIS A 551 2.99 -9.83 19.73
C HIS A 551 3.39 -11.11 20.46
#